data_1e64bb648b130fb682f14652e9a43acb
#
_entry.id   1e64bb648b130fb682f14652e9a43acb
#
_cell.length_a   1.000
_cell.length_b   1.000
_cell.length_c   1.000
_cell.angle_alpha   90.00
_cell.angle_beta   90.00
_cell.angle_gamma   90.00
#
_symmetry.space_group_name_H-M   'P 1'
#
loop_
_entity.id
_entity.type
_entity.pdbx_description
1 polymer ?
#
loop_
_entity_poly.entity_id
_entity_poly.type
_entity_poly.pdbx_seq_one_letter_code
_entity_poly.pdbx_strand_id
1 'polypeptide(L)'
;MKKFLTTICAVFVLAVIMGSGATTTEAKTAAYTSTITKDYRTTWSNGSKKVYLNKTRNKLYCKNLKSGKAQLLQKLKVDSESDQSYNISYVYGNNIYLSSMYGAGDGDTYVYNMKTKTYKRLKKYFIIQDAYDKYLITSEYMPTDISPYPTYVYEITSKGVKKVAKLGNNTSSAVFVNGKIYYASYPKPENADESELYRVNIYTCKKDGSAKKKIYTKKAGKKDGYIIVHAITDDIIDYTMTTKDGQLVQYEYNRTTGKTQKVTQE
;
A
#
# COMPACT_ATOMS: atom_id res chain seq x y z
N MET A 1 10.85 -24.46 15.20
CA MET A 1 9.93 -23.29 15.18
C MET A 1 10.64 -21.95 15.27
N LYS A 2 11.61 -21.71 16.16
CA LYS A 2 12.41 -20.45 16.20
C LYS A 2 13.12 -20.05 14.87
N LYS A 3 13.45 -21.00 14.00
CA LYS A 3 14.11 -20.72 12.70
C LYS A 3 13.18 -20.12 11.65
N PHE A 4 11.86 -20.33 11.74
CA PHE A 4 10.90 -19.87 10.74
C PHE A 4 10.57 -18.37 10.94
N LEU A 5 10.41 -17.94 12.19
CA LEU A 5 10.21 -16.51 12.49
C LEU A 5 11.45 -15.67 12.16
N THR A 6 12.66 -16.23 12.41
CA THR A 6 13.93 -15.57 12.08
C THR A 6 14.10 -15.40 10.55
N THR A 7 13.57 -16.34 9.75
CA THR A 7 13.66 -16.27 8.29
C THR A 7 12.73 -15.20 7.70
N ILE A 8 11.53 -15.02 8.26
CA ILE A 8 10.61 -13.95 7.84
C ILE A 8 11.16 -12.58 8.22
N CYS A 9 11.68 -12.41 9.44
CA CYS A 9 12.36 -11.18 9.84
C CYS A 9 13.65 -10.93 9.04
N ALA A 10 14.42 -11.98 8.69
CA ALA A 10 15.64 -11.85 7.91
C ALA A 10 15.38 -11.42 6.45
N VAL A 11 14.29 -11.89 5.82
CA VAL A 11 13.91 -11.44 4.47
C VAL A 11 13.49 -9.97 4.50
N PHE A 12 12.84 -9.50 5.57
CA PHE A 12 12.51 -8.08 5.75
C PHE A 12 13.74 -7.21 6.01
N VAL A 13 14.73 -7.70 6.77
CA VAL A 13 15.97 -6.97 7.07
C VAL A 13 16.94 -7.00 5.87
N LEU A 14 17.03 -8.10 5.12
CA LEU A 14 17.88 -8.18 3.93
C LEU A 14 17.40 -7.28 2.79
N ALA A 15 16.09 -7.10 2.60
CA ALA A 15 15.55 -6.16 1.60
C ALA A 15 15.92 -4.69 1.91
N VAL A 16 16.17 -4.37 3.18
CA VAL A 16 16.61 -3.03 3.62
C VAL A 16 18.14 -2.86 3.52
N ILE A 17 18.93 -3.94 3.67
CA ILE A 17 20.41 -3.87 3.70
C ILE A 17 21.02 -4.03 2.30
N MET A 18 20.37 -4.71 1.35
CA MET A 18 20.89 -4.86 -0.02
C MET A 18 20.68 -3.64 -0.92
N GLY A 19 20.10 -2.56 -0.41
CA GLY A 19 19.95 -1.29 -1.13
C GLY A 19 21.19 -0.38 -1.14
N SER A 20 22.31 -0.80 -0.58
CA SER A 20 23.50 0.06 -0.44
C SER A 20 24.65 -0.22 -1.43
N GLY A 21 24.44 -1.10 -2.43
CA GLY A 21 25.53 -1.48 -3.35
C GLY A 21 25.19 -1.64 -4.83
N ALA A 22 24.02 -1.23 -5.31
CA ALA A 22 23.62 -1.44 -6.70
C ALA A 22 23.92 -0.23 -7.60
N THR A 23 24.47 -0.52 -8.75
CA THR A 23 24.83 0.41 -9.82
C THR A 23 23.64 1.19 -10.39
N THR A 24 23.88 2.35 -10.97
CA THR A 24 22.93 3.41 -11.37
C THR A 24 21.76 3.01 -12.27
N THR A 25 21.74 1.82 -12.84
CA THR A 25 20.65 1.29 -13.68
C THR A 25 19.55 0.60 -12.85
N GLU A 26 19.88 0.02 -11.71
CA GLU A 26 18.92 -0.66 -10.82
C GLU A 26 18.21 0.26 -9.84
N ALA A 27 18.73 1.48 -9.63
CA ALA A 27 18.11 2.49 -8.77
C ALA A 27 16.71 2.95 -9.24
N LYS A 28 16.31 2.64 -10.48
CA LYS A 28 14.93 2.85 -10.96
C LYS A 28 13.95 1.78 -10.47
N THR A 29 14.46 0.60 -10.12
CA THR A 29 13.63 -0.57 -9.78
C THR A 29 13.60 -0.85 -8.27
N ALA A 30 14.53 -0.31 -7.51
CA ALA A 30 14.50 -0.33 -6.03
C ALA A 30 13.41 0.59 -5.43
N ALA A 31 12.47 1.02 -6.26
CA ALA A 31 11.27 1.68 -5.85
C ALA A 31 10.35 0.67 -5.21
N TYR A 32 10.52 0.46 -3.91
CA TYR A 32 9.41 0.38 -3.04
C TYR A 32 8.44 -0.80 -3.19
N THR A 33 8.76 -1.94 -2.66
CA THR A 33 7.75 -2.92 -2.23
C THR A 33 7.16 -2.41 -0.92
N SER A 34 6.02 -1.73 -0.96
CA SER A 34 5.31 -1.40 0.25
C SER A 34 4.56 -2.63 0.70
N THR A 35 5.10 -3.34 1.65
CA THR A 35 4.25 -4.10 2.54
C THR A 35 3.35 -3.11 3.28
N ILE A 36 2.06 -3.42 3.38
CA ILE A 36 1.09 -2.66 4.17
C ILE A 36 1.46 -2.82 5.65
N THR A 37 2.56 -2.25 6.05
CA THR A 37 2.80 -1.88 7.43
C THR A 37 2.47 -0.41 7.50
N LYS A 38 1.62 -0.03 8.44
CA LYS A 38 1.29 1.36 8.80
C LYS A 38 2.51 2.14 9.32
N ASP A 39 3.68 1.91 8.74
CA ASP A 39 4.88 2.66 9.04
C ASP A 39 4.79 4.00 8.34
N TYR A 40 4.45 4.99 9.13
CA TYR A 40 4.39 6.39 8.74
C TYR A 40 5.72 6.82 8.16
N ARG A 41 5.82 6.82 6.83
CA ARG A 41 7.07 7.11 6.14
C ARG A 41 7.38 8.59 6.20
N THR A 42 8.37 8.91 6.97
CA THR A 42 8.88 10.27 7.09
C THR A 42 10.10 10.53 6.23
N THR A 43 10.61 9.49 5.55
CA THR A 43 11.89 9.54 4.84
C THR A 43 11.86 8.69 3.58
N TRP A 44 12.48 9.19 2.51
CA TRP A 44 12.81 8.47 1.28
C TRP A 44 14.23 8.85 0.81
N SER A 45 14.98 7.92 0.22
CA SER A 45 16.30 8.20 -0.35
C SER A 45 16.59 7.34 -1.58
N ASN A 46 17.45 7.82 -2.47
CA ASN A 46 17.91 7.13 -3.68
C ASN A 46 19.44 7.14 -3.86
N GLY A 47 20.18 7.15 -2.78
CA GLY A 47 21.65 7.19 -2.79
C GLY A 47 22.26 8.57 -3.03
N SER A 48 21.61 9.48 -3.76
CA SER A 48 22.10 10.85 -4.01
C SER A 48 21.36 11.91 -3.22
N LYS A 49 20.09 11.68 -2.95
CA LYS A 49 19.19 12.61 -2.25
C LYS A 49 18.40 11.87 -1.18
N LYS A 50 18.16 12.54 -0.06
CA LYS A 50 17.22 12.13 0.99
C LYS A 50 16.10 13.16 1.07
N VAL A 51 14.88 12.74 0.82
CA VAL A 51 13.66 13.53 1.08
C VAL A 51 13.14 13.13 2.46
N TYR A 52 12.77 14.10 3.28
CA TYR A 52 12.28 13.79 4.64
C TYR A 52 11.35 14.87 5.18
N LEU A 53 10.51 14.48 6.11
CA LEU A 53 9.68 15.35 6.90
C LEU A 53 10.37 15.66 8.23
N ASN A 54 10.16 16.85 8.79
CA ASN A 54 10.58 17.18 10.15
C ASN A 54 9.79 16.35 11.20
N LYS A 55 10.19 16.42 12.46
CA LYS A 55 9.55 15.67 13.57
C LYS A 55 8.05 15.89 13.67
N THR A 56 7.57 17.13 13.45
CA THR A 56 6.14 17.49 13.47
C THR A 56 5.44 17.23 12.13
N ARG A 57 6.13 16.68 11.12
CA ARG A 57 5.60 16.30 9.79
C ARG A 57 4.88 17.41 9.04
N ASN A 58 5.26 18.66 9.29
CA ASN A 58 4.68 19.85 8.65
C ASN A 58 5.67 20.60 7.74
N LYS A 59 6.89 20.09 7.59
CA LYS A 59 7.91 20.65 6.70
C LYS A 59 8.60 19.55 5.93
N LEU A 60 8.65 19.71 4.60
CA LEU A 60 9.31 18.80 3.66
C LEU A 60 10.69 19.34 3.32
N TYR A 61 11.72 18.50 3.42
CA TYR A 61 13.11 18.81 3.14
C TYR A 61 13.68 17.87 2.09
N CYS A 62 14.72 18.35 1.40
CA CYS A 62 15.62 17.52 0.60
C CYS A 62 17.05 17.76 1.02
N LYS A 63 17.78 16.68 1.32
CA LYS A 63 19.22 16.70 1.62
C LYS A 63 19.99 16.08 0.47
N ASN A 64 21.00 16.77 -0.03
CA ASN A 64 21.98 16.19 -0.92
C ASN A 64 22.94 15.33 -0.09
N LEU A 65 23.02 14.04 -0.38
CA LEU A 65 23.81 13.10 0.43
C LEU A 65 25.32 13.26 0.23
N LYS A 66 25.75 13.75 -0.94
CA LYS A 66 27.18 14.01 -1.21
C LYS A 66 27.69 15.25 -0.48
N SER A 67 26.96 16.36 -0.53
CA SER A 67 27.37 17.62 0.11
C SER A 67 26.90 17.79 1.56
N GLY A 68 26.00 16.94 2.02
CA GLY A 68 25.37 17.05 3.35
C GLY A 68 24.38 18.21 3.49
N LYS A 69 24.27 19.11 2.48
CA LYS A 69 23.40 20.30 2.54
C LYS A 69 21.93 19.91 2.46
N ALA A 70 21.11 20.43 3.36
CA ALA A 70 19.68 20.28 3.40
C ALA A 70 18.97 21.57 2.98
N GLN A 71 17.86 21.44 2.24
CA GLN A 71 17.02 22.54 1.79
C GLN A 71 15.58 22.29 2.18
N LEU A 72 14.91 23.29 2.72
CA LEU A 72 13.46 23.28 2.88
C LEU A 72 12.81 23.36 1.48
N LEU A 73 12.00 22.36 1.15
CA LEU A 73 11.25 22.33 -0.10
C LEU A 73 9.89 23.01 0.05
N GLN A 74 9.15 22.68 1.12
CA GLN A 74 7.78 23.11 1.32
C GLN A 74 7.43 23.16 2.81
N LYS A 75 6.74 24.22 3.23
CA LYS A 75 5.95 24.26 4.47
C LYS A 75 4.58 23.65 4.14
N LEU A 76 4.20 22.58 4.83
CA LEU A 76 2.93 21.89 4.63
C LEU A 76 1.88 22.56 5.51
N LYS A 77 0.71 22.81 4.95
CA LYS A 77 -0.39 23.42 5.70
C LYS A 77 -0.94 22.36 6.65
N VAL A 78 -0.87 22.64 7.94
CA VAL A 78 -1.45 21.84 9.00
C VAL A 78 -2.64 22.62 9.53
N ASP A 79 -3.78 21.96 9.67
CA ASP A 79 -4.92 22.53 10.34
C ASP A 79 -4.64 22.51 11.85
N SER A 80 -4.66 23.68 12.48
CA SER A 80 -4.35 23.83 13.90
C SER A 80 -5.39 23.21 14.85
N GLU A 81 -6.59 22.94 14.33
CA GLU A 81 -7.68 22.31 15.09
C GLU A 81 -7.71 20.79 14.94
N SER A 82 -6.90 20.24 14.05
CA SER A 82 -6.78 18.81 13.82
C SER A 82 -5.34 18.35 13.98
N ASP A 83 -5.12 17.14 14.50
CA ASP A 83 -3.81 16.47 14.57
C ASP A 83 -3.31 16.09 13.15
N GLN A 84 -3.45 17.01 12.19
CA GLN A 84 -3.05 16.77 10.81
C GLN A 84 -1.54 16.64 10.72
N SER A 85 -1.10 15.58 10.12
CA SER A 85 0.31 15.30 9.82
C SER A 85 0.45 14.79 8.38
N TYR A 86 1.69 14.63 7.89
CA TYR A 86 1.97 14.14 6.56
C TYR A 86 2.91 12.94 6.56
N ASN A 87 2.74 12.09 5.55
CA ASN A 87 3.65 11.00 5.22
C ASN A 87 4.13 11.13 3.79
N ILE A 88 5.32 10.62 3.50
CA ILE A 88 5.79 10.45 2.12
C ILE A 88 5.25 9.13 1.63
N SER A 89 4.24 9.18 0.75
CA SER A 89 3.63 7.98 0.18
C SER A 89 4.47 7.40 -0.95
N TYR A 90 5.04 8.27 -1.80
CA TYR A 90 5.84 7.84 -2.94
C TYR A 90 6.73 8.97 -3.48
N VAL A 91 7.84 8.60 -4.12
CA VAL A 91 8.68 9.53 -4.88
C VAL A 91 8.96 8.94 -6.25
N TYR A 92 8.58 9.67 -7.31
CA TYR A 92 8.82 9.27 -8.69
C TYR A 92 9.33 10.44 -9.52
N GLY A 93 10.53 10.31 -10.09
CA GLY A 93 11.17 11.39 -10.82
C GLY A 93 11.37 12.64 -9.95
N ASN A 94 10.75 13.77 -10.37
CA ASN A 94 10.76 15.01 -9.61
C ASN A 94 9.54 15.17 -8.68
N ASN A 95 8.63 14.21 -8.65
CA ASN A 95 7.40 14.31 -7.87
C ASN A 95 7.53 13.58 -6.53
N ILE A 96 7.18 14.26 -5.46
CA ILE A 96 7.04 13.73 -4.10
C ILE A 96 5.55 13.72 -3.78
N TYR A 97 4.99 12.54 -3.54
CA TYR A 97 3.60 12.34 -3.17
C TYR A 97 3.51 12.25 -1.65
N LEU A 98 2.63 13.04 -1.08
CA LEU A 98 2.43 13.18 0.36
C LEU A 98 0.97 12.85 0.70
N SER A 99 0.73 11.92 1.59
CA SER A 99 -0.59 11.71 2.19
C SER A 99 -0.74 12.60 3.42
N SER A 100 -1.82 13.36 3.52
CA SER A 100 -2.21 13.95 4.80
C SER A 100 -2.89 12.89 5.66
N MET A 101 -2.79 13.05 6.97
CA MET A 101 -3.42 12.18 7.96
C MET A 101 -4.21 13.04 8.94
N TYR A 102 -5.40 12.59 9.31
CA TYR A 102 -6.27 13.21 10.29
C TYR A 102 -6.59 12.18 11.36
N GLY A 103 -6.02 12.33 12.57
CA GLY A 103 -6.19 11.34 13.62
C GLY A 103 -5.74 9.94 13.17
N ALA A 104 -6.64 8.96 13.17
CA ALA A 104 -6.38 7.58 12.78
C ALA A 104 -6.57 7.29 11.28
N GLY A 105 -7.01 8.29 10.46
CA GLY A 105 -7.38 8.09 9.06
C GLY A 105 -6.44 8.78 8.06
N ASP A 106 -6.30 8.16 6.88
CA ASP A 106 -5.64 8.78 5.74
C ASP A 106 -6.53 9.86 5.11
N GLY A 107 -5.93 10.99 4.81
CA GLY A 107 -6.58 12.10 4.12
C GLY A 107 -6.20 12.19 2.64
N ASP A 108 -6.15 13.41 2.15
CA ASP A 108 -5.86 13.71 0.76
C ASP A 108 -4.39 13.49 0.39
N THR A 109 -4.13 13.17 -0.86
CA THR A 109 -2.77 13.13 -1.42
C THR A 109 -2.42 14.45 -2.09
N TYR A 110 -1.24 14.94 -1.76
CA TYR A 110 -0.61 16.12 -2.34
C TYR A 110 0.62 15.71 -3.15
N VAL A 111 0.96 16.50 -4.15
CA VAL A 111 2.20 16.35 -4.91
C VAL A 111 3.03 17.62 -4.84
N TYR A 112 4.30 17.47 -4.47
CA TYR A 112 5.32 18.49 -4.61
C TYR A 112 6.24 18.13 -5.78
N ASN A 113 6.38 19.01 -6.75
CA ASN A 113 7.31 18.82 -7.86
C ASN A 113 8.61 19.61 -7.61
N MET A 114 9.72 18.90 -7.45
CA MET A 114 11.03 19.47 -7.14
C MET A 114 11.60 20.37 -8.24
N LYS A 115 11.22 20.14 -9.52
CA LYS A 115 11.69 20.94 -10.67
C LYS A 115 10.95 22.28 -10.77
N THR A 116 9.61 22.24 -10.72
CA THR A 116 8.75 23.43 -10.85
C THR A 116 8.49 24.12 -9.52
N LYS A 117 8.86 23.50 -8.39
CA LYS A 117 8.59 23.97 -7.02
C LYS A 117 7.09 24.18 -6.75
N THR A 118 6.23 23.44 -7.44
CA THR A 118 4.78 23.52 -7.27
C THR A 118 4.31 22.49 -6.23
N TYR A 119 3.37 22.89 -5.39
CA TYR A 119 2.71 22.05 -4.41
C TYR A 119 1.20 22.14 -4.60
N LYS A 120 0.54 21.02 -4.81
CA LYS A 120 -0.91 20.97 -5.04
C LYS A 120 -1.53 19.67 -4.53
N ARG A 121 -2.80 19.73 -4.13
CA ARG A 121 -3.64 18.55 -3.90
C ARG A 121 -3.94 17.89 -5.25
N LEU A 122 -3.81 16.56 -5.32
CA LEU A 122 -4.14 15.83 -6.55
C LEU A 122 -5.65 15.80 -6.78
N LYS A 123 -6.38 15.23 -5.82
CA LYS A 123 -7.83 15.08 -5.86
C LYS A 123 -8.33 14.87 -4.43
N LYS A 124 -9.55 15.26 -4.12
CA LYS A 124 -10.20 14.95 -2.84
C LYS A 124 -10.34 13.43 -2.70
N TYR A 125 -9.99 12.91 -1.53
CA TYR A 125 -10.02 11.47 -1.21
C TYR A 125 -9.21 10.59 -2.17
N PHE A 126 -8.11 11.11 -2.70
CA PHE A 126 -7.17 10.34 -3.51
C PHE A 126 -6.08 9.77 -2.59
N ILE A 127 -6.24 8.50 -2.20
CA ILE A 127 -5.33 7.85 -1.25
C ILE A 127 -4.47 6.85 -2.01
N ILE A 128 -3.15 6.99 -1.92
CA ILE A 128 -2.20 6.03 -2.49
C ILE A 128 -2.06 4.87 -1.50
N GLN A 129 -2.50 3.69 -1.90
CA GLN A 129 -2.35 2.45 -1.15
C GLN A 129 -0.98 1.82 -1.40
N ASP A 130 -0.58 1.79 -2.67
CA ASP A 130 0.72 1.26 -3.09
C ASP A 130 1.18 1.88 -4.40
N ALA A 131 2.47 1.76 -4.72
CA ALA A 131 3.07 2.35 -5.91
C ALA A 131 4.23 1.49 -6.44
N TYR A 132 4.31 1.38 -7.75
CA TYR A 132 5.39 0.68 -8.44
C TYR A 132 5.68 1.35 -9.78
N ASP A 133 6.95 1.77 -10.03
CA ASP A 133 7.37 2.47 -11.23
C ASP A 133 6.47 3.72 -11.42
N LYS A 134 5.88 3.92 -12.57
CA LYS A 134 4.93 5.02 -12.86
C LYS A 134 3.48 4.74 -12.48
N TYR A 135 3.19 3.64 -11.81
CA TYR A 135 1.83 3.25 -11.47
C TYR A 135 1.54 3.40 -9.98
N LEU A 136 0.33 3.85 -9.68
CA LEU A 136 -0.21 4.01 -8.34
C LEU A 136 -1.46 3.15 -8.19
N ILE A 137 -1.58 2.42 -7.10
CA ILE A 137 -2.85 1.84 -6.64
C ILE A 137 -3.47 2.84 -5.67
N THR A 138 -4.71 3.22 -5.91
CA THR A 138 -5.37 4.26 -5.11
C THR A 138 -6.79 3.86 -4.76
N SER A 139 -7.29 4.38 -3.62
CA SER A 139 -8.71 4.51 -3.35
C SER A 139 -9.15 5.97 -3.53
N GLU A 140 -10.40 6.18 -3.89
CA GLU A 140 -11.01 7.51 -3.98
C GLU A 140 -12.00 7.75 -2.83
N TYR A 141 -11.84 7.03 -1.72
CA TYR A 141 -12.67 7.14 -0.54
C TYR A 141 -11.81 7.07 0.71
N MET A 142 -12.16 7.84 1.73
CA MET A 142 -11.50 7.72 3.02
C MET A 142 -11.91 6.39 3.65
N PRO A 143 -10.97 5.44 3.83
CA PRO A 143 -11.31 4.18 4.47
C PRO A 143 -11.63 4.47 5.93
N THR A 144 -12.91 4.39 6.27
CA THR A 144 -13.34 4.22 7.64
C THR A 144 -13.43 2.71 7.84
N ASP A 145 -12.51 2.17 8.63
CA ASP A 145 -12.47 0.75 8.98
C ASP A 145 -12.11 -0.23 7.85
N ILE A 146 -12.49 -1.48 8.04
CA ILE A 146 -12.16 -2.66 7.22
C ILE A 146 -13.04 -2.74 5.95
N SER A 147 -13.87 -1.77 5.70
CA SER A 147 -14.82 -1.79 4.58
C SER A 147 -14.10 -1.77 3.23
N PRO A 148 -14.44 -2.67 2.33
CA PRO A 148 -13.91 -2.64 0.98
C PRO A 148 -14.43 -1.42 0.22
N TYR A 149 -13.57 -0.81 -0.61
CA TYR A 149 -13.86 0.42 -1.35
C TYR A 149 -13.41 0.34 -2.80
N PRO A 150 -13.88 1.28 -3.67
CA PRO A 150 -13.43 1.34 -5.04
C PRO A 150 -11.92 1.59 -5.13
N THR A 151 -11.23 0.71 -5.84
CA THR A 151 -9.78 0.78 -6.02
C THR A 151 -9.44 0.92 -7.50
N TYR A 152 -8.47 1.77 -7.80
CA TYR A 152 -8.09 2.14 -9.15
C TYR A 152 -6.58 2.05 -9.34
N VAL A 153 -6.18 1.93 -10.61
CA VAL A 153 -4.79 2.10 -11.03
C VAL A 153 -4.68 3.42 -11.78
N TYR A 154 -3.70 4.22 -11.38
CA TYR A 154 -3.33 5.45 -12.06
C TYR A 154 -1.90 5.36 -12.61
N GLU A 155 -1.67 5.99 -13.74
CA GLU A 155 -0.35 6.18 -14.34
C GLU A 155 0.13 7.61 -14.07
N ILE A 156 1.36 7.76 -13.60
CA ILE A 156 2.05 9.05 -13.47
C ILE A 156 2.52 9.46 -14.86
N THR A 157 2.09 10.64 -15.31
CA THR A 157 2.43 11.23 -16.61
C THR A 157 3.10 12.59 -16.43
N SER A 158 3.61 13.18 -17.49
CA SER A 158 4.16 14.55 -17.47
C SER A 158 3.13 15.62 -17.10
N LYS A 159 1.83 15.34 -17.32
CA LYS A 159 0.71 16.26 -17.02
C LYS A 159 0.06 16.01 -15.65
N GLY A 160 0.47 14.98 -14.93
CA GLY A 160 -0.10 14.57 -13.63
C GLY A 160 -0.38 13.09 -13.57
N VAL A 161 -1.51 12.68 -12.96
CA VAL A 161 -1.93 11.29 -12.87
C VAL A 161 -3.14 11.02 -13.77
N LYS A 162 -3.13 9.89 -14.48
CA LYS A 162 -4.20 9.44 -15.37
C LYS A 162 -4.74 8.10 -14.89
N LYS A 163 -6.05 7.99 -14.68
CA LYS A 163 -6.71 6.72 -14.37
C LYS A 163 -6.57 5.78 -15.58
N VAL A 164 -6.04 4.58 -15.37
CA VAL A 164 -5.86 3.56 -16.43
C VAL A 164 -6.73 2.34 -16.23
N ALA A 165 -7.07 1.99 -14.99
CA ALA A 165 -7.94 0.87 -14.72
C ALA A 165 -8.74 1.05 -13.42
N LYS A 166 -9.84 0.28 -13.31
CA LYS A 166 -10.57 0.03 -12.07
C LYS A 166 -10.38 -1.43 -11.67
N LEU A 167 -9.88 -1.68 -10.48
CA LEU A 167 -9.70 -3.04 -9.96
C LEU A 167 -11.03 -3.64 -9.52
N GLY A 168 -11.83 -2.87 -8.79
CA GLY A 168 -13.16 -3.27 -8.31
C GLY A 168 -13.85 -2.16 -7.53
N ASN A 169 -15.11 -2.41 -7.14
CA ASN A 169 -15.88 -1.52 -6.25
C ASN A 169 -15.62 -1.84 -4.77
N ASN A 170 -15.54 -3.13 -4.45
CA ASN A 170 -15.36 -3.66 -3.10
C ASN A 170 -14.04 -4.41 -3.08
N THR A 171 -12.94 -3.69 -2.91
CA THR A 171 -11.59 -4.25 -2.91
C THR A 171 -10.81 -3.83 -1.67
N SER A 172 -9.92 -4.67 -1.23
CA SER A 172 -8.94 -4.37 -0.17
C SER A 172 -7.58 -4.97 -0.51
N SER A 173 -6.58 -4.63 0.29
CA SER A 173 -5.24 -5.24 0.24
C SER A 173 -4.63 -5.28 -1.16
N ALA A 174 -4.88 -4.23 -1.95
CA ALA A 174 -4.32 -4.12 -3.29
C ALA A 174 -2.84 -3.69 -3.19
N VAL A 175 -1.96 -4.48 -3.82
CA VAL A 175 -0.51 -4.33 -3.68
C VAL A 175 0.21 -4.73 -4.98
N PHE A 176 1.36 -4.08 -5.22
CA PHE A 176 2.31 -4.51 -6.25
C PHE A 176 3.26 -5.56 -5.69
N VAL A 177 3.34 -6.71 -6.35
CA VAL A 177 4.31 -7.76 -6.05
C VAL A 177 4.96 -8.18 -7.37
N ASN A 178 6.28 -8.05 -7.48
CA ASN A 178 7.06 -8.40 -8.68
C ASN A 178 6.46 -7.84 -9.99
N GLY A 179 6.02 -6.57 -9.97
CA GLY A 179 5.49 -5.88 -11.14
C GLY A 179 4.09 -6.34 -11.59
N LYS A 180 3.40 -7.12 -10.75
CA LYS A 180 1.98 -7.46 -10.91
C LYS A 180 1.18 -6.87 -9.76
N ILE A 181 -0.10 -6.64 -9.99
CA ILE A 181 -1.04 -6.25 -8.95
C ILE A 181 -1.74 -7.51 -8.43
N TYR A 182 -1.84 -7.61 -7.10
CA TYR A 182 -2.68 -8.56 -6.38
C TYR A 182 -3.67 -7.78 -5.52
N TYR A 183 -4.91 -8.26 -5.40
CA TYR A 183 -5.90 -7.60 -4.57
C TYR A 183 -7.03 -8.55 -4.17
N ALA A 184 -7.62 -8.28 -3.01
CA ALA A 184 -8.83 -8.93 -2.55
C ALA A 184 -10.07 -8.19 -3.11
N SER A 185 -11.09 -8.93 -3.51
CA SER A 185 -12.37 -8.39 -3.96
C SER A 185 -13.51 -9.15 -3.29
N TYR A 186 -14.46 -8.41 -2.75
CA TYR A 186 -15.62 -8.93 -2.05
C TYR A 186 -16.84 -8.79 -2.97
N PRO A 187 -17.34 -9.90 -3.51
CA PRO A 187 -18.55 -9.86 -4.32
C PRO A 187 -19.76 -9.51 -3.44
N LYS A 188 -20.80 -8.94 -4.02
CA LYS A 188 -22.05 -8.73 -3.32
C LYS A 188 -22.57 -10.07 -2.75
N PRO A 189 -23.20 -10.06 -1.57
CA PRO A 189 -23.89 -11.23 -1.02
C PRO A 189 -24.87 -11.83 -2.04
N GLU A 190 -24.94 -13.16 -2.08
CA GLU A 190 -25.91 -13.88 -2.92
C GLU A 190 -27.26 -14.01 -2.19
N ASN A 191 -27.22 -14.02 -0.85
CA ASN A 191 -28.38 -14.14 0.02
C ASN A 191 -28.39 -13.02 1.05
N ALA A 192 -29.56 -12.66 1.55
CA ALA A 192 -29.73 -11.57 2.52
C ALA A 192 -29.08 -11.86 3.89
N ASP A 193 -28.84 -13.14 4.22
CA ASP A 193 -28.21 -13.59 5.46
C ASP A 193 -26.65 -13.66 5.35
N GLU A 194 -26.10 -13.36 4.17
CA GLU A 194 -24.66 -13.33 3.97
C GLU A 194 -24.08 -11.94 4.31
N SER A 195 -23.01 -11.93 5.07
CA SER A 195 -22.20 -10.72 5.29
C SER A 195 -21.59 -10.22 3.97
N GLU A 196 -21.41 -8.91 3.81
CA GLU A 196 -20.69 -8.32 2.67
C GLU A 196 -19.24 -8.83 2.58
N LEU A 197 -18.67 -9.30 3.67
CA LEU A 197 -17.34 -9.87 3.76
C LEU A 197 -17.34 -11.41 3.83
N TYR A 198 -18.49 -12.06 3.60
CA TYR A 198 -18.62 -13.53 3.69
C TYR A 198 -17.71 -14.26 2.71
N ARG A 199 -17.51 -13.70 1.52
CA ARG A 199 -16.72 -14.31 0.46
C ARG A 199 -15.68 -13.34 -0.08
N VAL A 200 -14.46 -13.82 -0.26
CA VAL A 200 -13.38 -13.09 -0.91
C VAL A 200 -12.86 -13.81 -2.14
N ASN A 201 -12.61 -13.07 -3.21
CA ASN A 201 -11.88 -13.51 -4.38
C ASN A 201 -10.54 -12.75 -4.45
N ILE A 202 -9.46 -13.47 -4.65
CA ILE A 202 -8.16 -12.85 -4.89
C ILE A 202 -7.90 -12.84 -6.39
N TYR A 203 -7.52 -11.68 -6.88
CA TYR A 203 -7.18 -11.46 -8.28
C TYR A 203 -5.72 -11.05 -8.42
N THR A 204 -5.16 -11.35 -9.59
CA THR A 204 -3.93 -10.75 -10.07
C THR A 204 -4.17 -10.11 -11.43
N CYS A 205 -3.40 -9.07 -11.75
CA CYS A 205 -3.39 -8.44 -13.07
C CYS A 205 -2.01 -7.82 -13.35
N LYS A 206 -1.80 -7.32 -14.58
CA LYS A 206 -0.61 -6.54 -14.91
C LYS A 206 -0.59 -5.22 -14.15
N LYS A 207 0.58 -4.57 -14.09
CA LYS A 207 0.79 -3.30 -13.37
C LYS A 207 -0.10 -2.14 -13.85
N ASP A 208 -0.64 -2.22 -15.06
CA ASP A 208 -1.61 -1.28 -15.62
C ASP A 208 -3.07 -1.66 -15.35
N GLY A 209 -3.32 -2.77 -14.62
CA GLY A 209 -4.64 -3.29 -14.31
C GLY A 209 -5.25 -4.19 -15.41
N SER A 210 -4.55 -4.41 -16.52
CA SER A 210 -4.99 -5.33 -17.60
C SER A 210 -4.73 -6.79 -17.26
N ALA A 211 -5.28 -7.72 -18.07
CA ALA A 211 -5.10 -9.18 -17.94
C ALA A 211 -5.48 -9.70 -16.54
N LYS A 212 -6.63 -9.27 -16.03
CA LYS A 212 -7.16 -9.68 -14.74
C LYS A 212 -7.47 -11.18 -14.70
N LYS A 213 -6.97 -11.88 -13.67
CA LYS A 213 -7.20 -13.30 -13.42
C LYS A 213 -7.55 -13.54 -11.96
N LYS A 214 -8.64 -14.27 -11.71
CA LYS A 214 -8.95 -14.78 -10.36
C LYS A 214 -8.05 -15.97 -10.04
N ILE A 215 -7.40 -15.96 -8.88
CA ILE A 215 -6.41 -16.98 -8.48
C ILE A 215 -6.82 -17.74 -7.21
N TYR A 216 -7.73 -17.19 -6.41
CA TYR A 216 -8.16 -17.83 -5.18
C TYR A 216 -9.57 -17.36 -4.81
N THR A 217 -10.33 -18.22 -4.13
CA THR A 217 -11.63 -17.88 -3.55
C THR A 217 -11.76 -18.56 -2.18
N LYS A 218 -12.26 -17.82 -1.20
CA LYS A 218 -12.56 -18.35 0.13
C LYS A 218 -13.90 -17.84 0.62
N LYS A 219 -14.60 -18.67 1.40
CA LYS A 219 -15.83 -18.31 2.13
C LYS A 219 -15.57 -18.43 3.62
N ALA A 220 -16.20 -17.59 4.42
CA ALA A 220 -16.23 -17.72 5.87
C ALA A 220 -16.94 -19.03 6.28
N GLY A 221 -16.75 -19.46 7.51
CA GLY A 221 -17.37 -20.65 8.04
C GLY A 221 -18.88 -20.52 8.31
N LYS A 222 -19.34 -19.26 8.51
CA LYS A 222 -20.75 -18.88 8.68
C LYS A 222 -21.12 -17.82 7.66
N LYS A 223 -22.41 -17.75 7.26
CA LYS A 223 -22.90 -16.77 6.29
C LYS A 223 -22.86 -15.33 6.81
N ASP A 224 -23.14 -15.13 8.09
CA ASP A 224 -23.01 -13.86 8.80
C ASP A 224 -21.56 -13.52 9.21
N GLY A 225 -20.63 -14.46 9.01
CA GLY A 225 -19.21 -14.30 9.26
C GLY A 225 -18.50 -13.51 8.18
N TYR A 226 -17.21 -13.26 8.40
CA TYR A 226 -16.39 -12.44 7.50
C TYR A 226 -15.01 -13.03 7.28
N ILE A 227 -14.38 -12.58 6.18
CA ILE A 227 -12.99 -12.81 5.85
C ILE A 227 -12.32 -11.46 5.64
N ILE A 228 -11.19 -11.24 6.29
CA ILE A 228 -10.37 -10.03 6.13
C ILE A 228 -9.01 -10.46 5.64
N VAL A 229 -8.62 -9.97 4.48
CA VAL A 229 -7.28 -10.19 3.92
C VAL A 229 -6.36 -9.10 4.45
N HIS A 230 -5.29 -9.50 5.13
CA HIS A 230 -4.30 -8.59 5.74
C HIS A 230 -3.14 -8.31 4.79
N ALA A 231 -2.63 -9.37 4.14
CA ALA A 231 -1.50 -9.24 3.23
C ALA A 231 -1.60 -10.23 2.06
N ILE A 232 -1.03 -9.82 0.92
CA ILE A 232 -0.86 -10.68 -0.25
C ILE A 232 0.59 -10.51 -0.72
N THR A 233 1.31 -11.62 -0.77
CA THR A 233 2.67 -11.71 -1.33
C THR A 233 2.68 -12.63 -2.56
N ASP A 234 3.85 -12.88 -3.15
CA ASP A 234 3.97 -13.85 -4.23
C ASP A 234 3.52 -15.25 -3.80
N ASP A 235 3.84 -15.65 -2.57
CA ASP A 235 3.64 -17.01 -2.09
C ASP A 235 2.49 -17.15 -1.10
N ILE A 236 2.13 -16.08 -0.38
CA ILE A 236 1.23 -16.19 0.77
C ILE A 236 0.07 -15.19 0.63
N ILE A 237 -1.13 -15.65 1.01
CA ILE A 237 -2.27 -14.82 1.31
C ILE A 237 -2.56 -14.99 2.80
N ASP A 238 -2.37 -13.92 3.58
CA ASP A 238 -2.67 -13.86 5.00
C ASP A 238 -4.06 -13.27 5.21
N TYR A 239 -4.90 -13.96 5.97
CA TYR A 239 -6.26 -13.53 6.23
C TYR A 239 -6.80 -14.05 7.57
N THR A 240 -7.70 -13.30 8.18
CA THR A 240 -8.54 -13.76 9.29
C THR A 240 -9.93 -14.13 8.77
N MET A 241 -10.51 -15.20 9.27
CA MET A 241 -11.90 -15.54 8.94
C MET A 241 -12.67 -16.08 10.16
N THR A 242 -13.99 -15.88 10.12
CA THR A 242 -14.92 -16.53 11.04
C THR A 242 -15.04 -18.02 10.68
N THR A 243 -14.77 -18.88 11.64
CA THR A 243 -14.90 -20.36 11.51
C THR A 243 -16.36 -20.82 11.64
N LYS A 244 -16.64 -22.11 11.45
CA LYS A 244 -18.01 -22.67 11.56
C LYS A 244 -18.61 -22.52 12.98
N ASP A 245 -17.78 -22.55 13.99
CA ASP A 245 -18.14 -22.35 15.40
C ASP A 245 -18.17 -20.88 15.83
N GLY A 246 -17.89 -19.96 14.88
CA GLY A 246 -17.98 -18.51 15.08
C GLY A 246 -16.73 -17.85 15.64
N GLN A 247 -15.64 -18.59 15.80
CA GLN A 247 -14.37 -18.03 16.26
C GLN A 247 -13.66 -17.27 15.12
N LEU A 248 -12.89 -16.26 15.48
CA LEU A 248 -11.98 -15.56 14.55
C LEU A 248 -10.61 -16.23 14.58
N VAL A 249 -10.17 -16.69 13.44
CA VAL A 249 -8.89 -17.39 13.30
C VAL A 249 -8.11 -16.84 12.13
N GLN A 250 -6.84 -16.59 12.35
CA GLN A 250 -5.91 -16.17 11.31
C GLN A 250 -5.34 -17.38 10.58
N TYR A 251 -5.23 -17.27 9.26
CA TYR A 251 -4.75 -18.29 8.34
C TYR A 251 -3.76 -17.73 7.37
N GLU A 252 -2.82 -18.55 6.96
CA GLU A 252 -1.98 -18.34 5.80
C GLU A 252 -2.29 -19.38 4.73
N TYR A 253 -2.57 -18.93 3.52
CA TYR A 253 -2.66 -19.79 2.34
C TYR A 253 -1.39 -19.67 1.51
N ASN A 254 -0.65 -20.76 1.40
CA ASN A 254 0.53 -20.83 0.54
C ASN A 254 0.10 -21.14 -0.89
N ARG A 255 0.33 -20.20 -1.81
CA ARG A 255 -0.10 -20.28 -3.22
C ARG A 255 0.68 -21.30 -4.03
N THR A 256 1.94 -21.55 -3.67
CA THR A 256 2.81 -22.51 -4.35
C THR A 256 2.41 -23.94 -4.01
N THR A 257 2.11 -24.22 -2.75
CA THR A 257 1.75 -25.59 -2.30
C THR A 257 0.25 -25.84 -2.26
N GLY A 258 -0.58 -24.80 -2.37
CA GLY A 258 -2.05 -24.89 -2.23
C GLY A 258 -2.53 -25.21 -0.81
N LYS A 259 -1.64 -25.16 0.20
CA LYS A 259 -1.98 -25.50 1.59
C LYS A 259 -2.37 -24.28 2.39
N THR A 260 -3.35 -24.45 3.27
CA THR A 260 -3.74 -23.45 4.28
C THR A 260 -3.28 -23.95 5.65
N GLN A 261 -2.69 -23.06 6.43
CA GLN A 261 -2.32 -23.33 7.83
C GLN A 261 -2.92 -22.27 8.75
N LYS A 262 -3.28 -22.68 9.96
CA LYS A 262 -3.69 -21.78 11.03
C LYS A 262 -2.44 -21.10 11.59
N VAL A 263 -2.50 -19.78 11.77
CA VAL A 263 -1.44 -19.02 12.46
C VAL A 263 -1.70 -19.11 13.95
N THR A 264 -0.80 -19.75 14.68
CA THR A 264 -0.83 -19.76 16.15
C THR A 264 -0.10 -18.52 16.64
N GLN A 265 -0.81 -17.62 17.33
CA GLN A 265 -0.15 -16.54 18.06
C GLN A 265 0.54 -17.17 19.28
N GLU A 266 1.88 -17.08 19.34
CA GLU A 266 2.66 -17.41 20.53
C GLU A 266 2.61 -16.29 21.57
#